data_d7505241a8d279a751132e423d9143fc
#
_entry.id   d7505241a8d279a751132e423d9143fc
#
_cell.length_a   1.000
_cell.length_b   1.000
_cell.length_c   1.000
_cell.angle_alpha   90.00
_cell.angle_beta   90.00
_cell.angle_gamma   90.00
#
_symmetry.space_group_name_H-M   'P 1'
#
loop_
_entity.id
_entity.type
_entity.pdbx_description
1 polymer ?
#
loop_
_entity_poly.entity_id
_entity_poly.type
_entity_poly.pdbx_seq_one_letter_code
_entity_poly.pdbx_strand_id
1 'polypeptide(L)'
;MPALTTSSDGFLLHGEPFRIISGAMHYFRIHPGQWADRLRKARLMGLNTVETYLPWNLHEPEPGTLVLDGFLDLPRWLRLAQEEGLQVLLRPGPFICAEWDDGGLPAWLLADPGVRLRSSDPRFTAAFDGYLDQLLPALRPFMAAHGGPVIAVQVENEYGAYGDDTAYLKHVHEALRERGVEELLYTCDQANAKHLAAGTLPGTLATLRAHQPQGPLMCSEFWIGWFDHWGGPHHVRPAADAAADLDRLLAAGASVNIYMFHGGTNFGFTNGANHKHAYQPTVTSYDYDAPLTESGDPGPKYHAFREVIARHTATPEEPAPSPAPKLPVTDVDLDHRAPLLPYVRGLSSTSTEAPVTMNELGVHTGYVLYRTALPGSGDGLLHFPGGVGDRAQVFVDGACVGVLERERHDETLSVRVPHAGAVLEVLVENMGGVNYGPRIGAPKGLLGPVSFRGAALGGWECRAVPLDDLAAVPFGASEATTDAVPAFHRGTFEVDTPADTFLALPGWTKGQAWVNGFHLGRYWNRGPQHTLYVPAPVLRPGTNELVLLELHATTGTRAQLTGTPDLGPEID
;
A
#
# COMPACT_ATOMS: atom_id res chain seq x y z
N MET A 1 10.96 24.83 23.83
CA MET A 1 9.70 24.21 24.37
C MET A 1 8.88 23.77 23.16
N PRO A 2 8.22 22.60 23.22
CA PRO A 2 7.40 22.14 22.09
C PRO A 2 6.32 23.19 21.75
N ALA A 3 6.09 23.37 20.43
CA ALA A 3 5.08 24.30 19.95
C ALA A 3 3.66 23.86 20.34
N LEU A 4 3.40 22.55 20.26
CA LEU A 4 2.15 21.93 20.72
C LEU A 4 2.35 21.38 22.13
N THR A 5 1.50 21.79 23.05
CA THR A 5 1.48 21.33 24.45
C THR A 5 0.07 20.94 24.86
N THR A 6 -0.06 20.28 26.02
CA THR A 6 -1.37 19.88 26.58
C THR A 6 -1.67 20.73 27.83
N SER A 7 -2.97 21.02 28.01
CA SER A 7 -3.51 21.63 29.24
C SER A 7 -4.61 20.71 29.83
N SER A 8 -5.20 21.10 30.95
CA SER A 8 -6.38 20.42 31.50
C SER A 8 -7.56 20.36 30.52
N ASP A 9 -7.65 21.32 29.61
CA ASP A 9 -8.84 21.56 28.79
C ASP A 9 -8.63 21.16 27.30
N GLY A 10 -7.38 20.93 26.87
CA GLY A 10 -7.10 20.60 25.48
C GLY A 10 -5.65 20.80 25.06
N PHE A 11 -5.44 20.93 23.75
CA PHE A 11 -4.14 21.29 23.19
C PHE A 11 -3.94 22.81 23.16
N LEU A 12 -2.69 23.22 23.29
CA LEU A 12 -2.22 24.60 23.09
C LEU A 12 -1.13 24.61 22.01
N LEU A 13 -1.31 25.41 20.97
CA LEU A 13 -0.28 25.68 19.97
C LEU A 13 0.31 27.07 20.23
N HIS A 14 1.62 27.15 20.50
CA HIS A 14 2.31 28.39 20.92
C HIS A 14 1.65 29.06 22.13
N GLY A 15 1.05 28.28 23.03
CA GLY A 15 0.38 28.78 24.22
C GLY A 15 -1.10 29.13 24.02
N GLU A 16 -1.60 29.19 22.80
CA GLU A 16 -3.00 29.48 22.50
C GLU A 16 -3.84 28.20 22.32
N PRO A 17 -5.11 28.18 22.72
CA PRO A 17 -5.98 27.03 22.52
C PRO A 17 -6.03 26.58 21.07
N PHE A 18 -5.75 25.30 20.82
CA PHE A 18 -5.70 24.74 19.49
C PHE A 18 -6.46 23.42 19.41
N ARG A 19 -7.45 23.36 18.56
CA ARG A 19 -8.19 22.14 18.27
C ARG A 19 -7.68 21.53 17.00
N ILE A 20 -7.11 20.34 17.07
CA ILE A 20 -6.61 19.63 15.89
C ILE A 20 -7.82 19.10 15.10
N ILE A 21 -7.98 19.58 13.88
CA ILE A 21 -8.89 19.04 12.86
C ILE A 21 -8.03 18.60 11.71
N SER A 22 -7.64 17.33 11.75
CA SER A 22 -6.66 16.73 10.86
C SER A 22 -7.31 15.74 9.89
N GLY A 23 -6.60 15.47 8.80
CA GLY A 23 -6.93 14.38 7.89
C GLY A 23 -5.68 13.65 7.42
N ALA A 24 -5.76 12.32 7.42
CA ALA A 24 -4.69 11.45 6.97
C ALA A 24 -4.56 11.50 5.45
N MET A 25 -3.34 11.70 4.97
CA MET A 25 -2.99 11.76 3.56
C MET A 25 -1.60 11.20 3.35
N HIS A 26 -1.52 10.01 2.75
CA HIS A 26 -0.26 9.31 2.52
C HIS A 26 0.39 9.84 1.25
N TYR A 27 1.40 10.75 1.37
CA TYR A 27 2.09 11.34 0.20
C TYR A 27 2.61 10.29 -0.78
N PHE A 28 3.06 9.14 -0.29
CA PHE A 28 3.58 8.03 -1.08
C PHE A 28 2.51 7.24 -1.87
N ARG A 29 1.22 7.49 -1.64
CA ARG A 29 0.07 6.99 -2.42
C ARG A 29 -0.48 8.01 -3.42
N ILE A 30 0.16 9.17 -3.54
CA ILE A 30 -0.29 10.29 -4.36
C ILE A 30 0.86 10.71 -5.26
N HIS A 31 0.59 10.87 -6.56
CA HIS A 31 1.64 11.36 -7.46
C HIS A 31 2.13 12.75 -7.00
N PRO A 32 3.47 12.99 -6.92
CA PRO A 32 4.03 14.23 -6.38
C PRO A 32 3.54 15.51 -7.07
N GLY A 33 3.17 15.43 -8.35
CA GLY A 33 2.56 16.53 -9.09
C GLY A 33 1.17 16.94 -8.61
N GLN A 34 0.55 16.16 -7.73
CA GLN A 34 -0.81 16.38 -7.22
C GLN A 34 -0.83 16.77 -5.73
N TRP A 35 0.29 16.73 -5.01
CA TRP A 35 0.34 17.01 -3.57
C TRP A 35 -0.22 18.38 -3.19
N ALA A 36 0.17 19.44 -3.93
CA ALA A 36 -0.30 20.80 -3.65
C ALA A 36 -1.83 20.92 -3.77
N ASP A 37 -2.43 20.29 -4.80
CA ASP A 37 -3.88 20.27 -4.98
C ASP A 37 -4.59 19.58 -3.79
N ARG A 38 -4.06 18.43 -3.34
CA ARG A 38 -4.66 17.67 -2.23
C ARG A 38 -4.56 18.43 -0.91
N LEU A 39 -3.41 19.04 -0.63
CA LEU A 39 -3.19 19.86 0.57
C LEU A 39 -4.09 21.11 0.58
N ARG A 40 -4.21 21.80 -0.56
CA ARG A 40 -5.15 22.91 -0.71
C ARG A 40 -6.60 22.48 -0.43
N LYS A 41 -7.02 21.32 -0.96
CA LYS A 41 -8.36 20.77 -0.73
C LYS A 41 -8.58 20.41 0.74
N ALA A 42 -7.54 19.95 1.46
CA ALA A 42 -7.61 19.72 2.90
C ALA A 42 -7.91 21.03 3.66
N ARG A 43 -7.15 22.09 3.37
CA ARG A 43 -7.42 23.42 3.94
C ARG A 43 -8.83 23.92 3.60
N LEU A 44 -9.25 23.77 2.34
CA LEU A 44 -10.59 24.22 1.89
C LEU A 44 -11.74 23.43 2.51
N MET A 45 -11.52 22.18 2.93
CA MET A 45 -12.51 21.43 3.71
C MET A 45 -12.64 21.96 5.15
N GLY A 46 -11.66 22.72 5.63
CA GLY A 46 -11.60 23.27 6.98
C GLY A 46 -10.64 22.54 7.91
N LEU A 47 -9.75 21.69 7.36
CA LEU A 47 -8.66 21.12 8.14
C LEU A 47 -7.61 22.18 8.44
N ASN A 48 -7.04 22.15 9.65
CA ASN A 48 -5.91 22.96 10.06
C ASN A 48 -4.62 22.13 10.19
N THR A 49 -4.75 20.84 10.05
CA THR A 49 -3.67 19.86 10.23
C THR A 49 -3.83 18.74 9.20
N VAL A 50 -2.74 18.16 8.77
CA VAL A 50 -2.72 16.89 8.02
C VAL A 50 -1.83 15.88 8.73
N GLU A 51 -2.05 14.61 8.44
CA GLU A 51 -1.29 13.52 9.02
C GLU A 51 -0.68 12.67 7.91
N THR A 52 0.54 12.16 8.11
CA THR A 52 1.12 11.16 7.22
C THR A 52 2.03 10.19 7.95
N TYR A 53 2.02 8.94 7.47
CA TYR A 53 3.04 7.94 7.80
C TYR A 53 4.31 8.12 6.98
N LEU A 54 5.39 7.48 7.43
CA LEU A 54 6.63 7.29 6.68
C LEU A 54 6.87 5.79 6.48
N PRO A 55 6.79 5.28 5.25
CA PRO A 55 7.03 3.87 4.96
C PRO A 55 8.54 3.59 4.99
N TRP A 56 9.05 3.00 6.07
CA TRP A 56 10.47 2.73 6.25
C TRP A 56 11.03 1.86 5.11
N ASN A 57 10.26 0.88 4.63
CA ASN A 57 10.67 0.01 3.52
C ASN A 57 10.97 0.74 2.21
N LEU A 58 10.33 1.90 1.97
CA LEU A 58 10.63 2.73 0.80
C LEU A 58 11.74 3.74 1.06
N HIS A 59 11.75 4.34 2.25
CA HIS A 59 12.76 5.34 2.61
C HIS A 59 14.14 4.74 2.84
N GLU A 60 14.23 3.46 3.20
CA GLU A 60 15.49 2.74 3.36
C GLU A 60 15.39 1.35 2.68
N PRO A 61 15.38 1.30 1.32
CA PRO A 61 15.27 0.05 0.56
C PRO A 61 16.47 -0.87 0.78
N GLU A 62 17.62 -0.33 1.12
CA GLU A 62 18.83 -1.02 1.52
C GLU A 62 19.40 -0.41 2.80
N PRO A 63 19.99 -1.20 3.72
CA PRO A 63 20.52 -0.67 4.98
C PRO A 63 21.47 0.51 4.77
N GLY A 64 21.18 1.63 5.42
CA GLY A 64 21.99 2.83 5.35
C GLY A 64 21.77 3.72 4.12
N THR A 65 20.80 3.41 3.26
CA THR A 65 20.49 4.18 2.05
C THR A 65 19.18 4.93 2.22
N LEU A 66 19.23 6.20 2.65
CA LEU A 66 18.03 7.03 2.79
C LEU A 66 17.60 7.63 1.45
N VAL A 67 16.34 7.41 1.07
CA VAL A 67 15.70 7.98 -0.13
C VAL A 67 14.68 9.04 0.28
N LEU A 68 14.87 10.28 -0.21
CA LEU A 68 13.98 11.44 0.03
C LEU A 68 13.77 12.24 -1.27
N ASP A 69 13.49 11.56 -2.37
CA ASP A 69 13.24 12.19 -3.67
C ASP A 69 12.03 11.56 -4.39
N GLY A 70 11.63 12.13 -5.51
CA GLY A 70 10.52 11.64 -6.32
C GLY A 70 9.23 11.49 -5.51
N PHE A 71 8.68 10.28 -5.47
CA PHE A 71 7.51 9.92 -4.64
C PHE A 71 7.79 9.99 -3.14
N LEU A 72 9.05 10.00 -2.74
CA LEU A 72 9.52 10.00 -1.35
C LEU A 72 10.09 11.34 -0.91
N ASP A 73 9.92 12.41 -1.70
CA ASP A 73 10.35 13.78 -1.34
C ASP A 73 9.45 14.36 -0.23
N LEU A 74 9.54 13.74 0.95
CA LEU A 74 8.86 14.22 2.15
C LEU A 74 9.21 15.68 2.50
N PRO A 75 10.48 16.14 2.40
CA PRO A 75 10.81 17.54 2.58
C PRO A 75 9.98 18.51 1.71
N ARG A 76 9.74 18.16 0.46
CA ARG A 76 8.88 18.95 -0.44
C ARG A 76 7.42 18.90 0.00
N TRP A 77 6.90 17.73 0.38
CA TRP A 77 5.52 17.59 0.84
C TRP A 77 5.28 18.44 2.11
N LEU A 78 6.22 18.41 3.06
CA LEU A 78 6.15 19.24 4.29
C LEU A 78 6.18 20.74 3.99
N ARG A 79 7.00 21.20 3.03
CA ARG A 79 6.97 22.60 2.58
C ARG A 79 5.62 22.99 2.01
N LEU A 80 5.04 22.15 1.14
CA LEU A 80 3.71 22.39 0.55
C LEU A 80 2.62 22.44 1.62
N ALA A 81 2.68 21.60 2.66
CA ALA A 81 1.76 21.67 3.79
C ALA A 81 1.91 23.00 4.55
N GLN A 82 3.13 23.44 4.79
CA GLN A 82 3.42 24.72 5.43
C GLN A 82 2.96 25.92 4.60
N GLU A 83 3.15 25.90 3.29
CA GLU A 83 2.68 26.93 2.35
C GLU A 83 1.15 27.06 2.35
N GLU A 84 0.43 25.97 2.52
CA GLU A 84 -1.04 25.97 2.71
C GLU A 84 -1.46 26.35 4.14
N GLY A 85 -0.52 26.61 5.06
CA GLY A 85 -0.81 26.93 6.46
C GLY A 85 -1.27 25.74 7.31
N LEU A 86 -1.02 24.53 6.86
CA LEU A 86 -1.39 23.29 7.55
C LEU A 86 -0.28 22.86 8.52
N GLN A 87 -0.68 22.48 9.75
CA GLN A 87 0.21 21.75 10.65
C GLN A 87 0.30 20.28 10.24
N VAL A 88 1.32 19.56 10.75
CA VAL A 88 1.54 18.16 10.41
C VAL A 88 1.67 17.30 11.67
N LEU A 89 0.96 16.18 11.69
CA LEU A 89 1.20 15.05 12.59
C LEU A 89 2.05 14.03 11.84
N LEU A 90 3.25 13.74 12.32
CA LEU A 90 4.19 12.84 11.64
C LEU A 90 4.21 11.48 12.32
N ARG A 91 4.16 10.41 11.52
CA ARG A 91 4.15 9.03 12.03
C ARG A 91 5.32 8.24 11.41
N PRO A 92 6.53 8.34 12.00
CA PRO A 92 7.76 7.79 11.39
C PRO A 92 7.93 6.27 11.52
N GLY A 93 7.00 5.60 12.16
CA GLY A 93 7.09 4.17 12.39
C GLY A 93 7.74 3.79 13.74
N PRO A 94 8.47 2.65 13.78
CA PRO A 94 9.00 1.80 12.70
C PRO A 94 7.96 1.05 11.86
N PHE A 95 6.81 0.73 12.43
CA PHE A 95 5.70 0.06 11.78
C PHE A 95 4.56 1.04 11.54
N ILE A 96 3.95 1.02 10.35
CA ILE A 96 2.88 1.95 9.97
C ILE A 96 1.52 1.28 9.73
N CYS A 97 1.43 -0.05 9.65
CA CYS A 97 0.23 -0.78 9.26
C CYS A 97 -0.29 -0.35 7.88
N ALA A 98 -1.31 0.47 7.84
CA ALA A 98 -1.81 1.26 6.70
C ALA A 98 -2.12 0.44 5.43
N GLU A 99 -2.38 -0.87 5.54
CA GLU A 99 -2.55 -1.80 4.42
C GLU A 99 -1.41 -1.69 3.39
N TRP A 100 -0.24 -1.34 3.90
CA TRP A 100 1.01 -1.21 3.18
C TRP A 100 1.85 -2.49 3.29
N ASP A 101 2.65 -2.78 2.27
CA ASP A 101 3.48 -3.98 2.22
C ASP A 101 4.30 -4.17 3.51
N ASP A 102 4.12 -5.34 4.18
CA ASP A 102 4.69 -5.69 5.48
C ASP A 102 4.54 -4.61 6.58
N GLY A 103 3.50 -3.75 6.47
CA GLY A 103 3.28 -2.63 7.40
C GLY A 103 4.41 -1.59 7.38
N GLY A 104 5.12 -1.47 6.27
CA GLY A 104 6.20 -0.53 6.05
C GLY A 104 7.56 -0.99 6.57
N LEU A 105 7.69 -2.22 7.05
CA LEU A 105 8.97 -2.77 7.49
C LEU A 105 9.86 -3.15 6.29
N PRO A 106 11.17 -2.85 6.32
CA PRO A 106 12.06 -3.13 5.20
C PRO A 106 12.27 -4.62 4.96
N ALA A 107 12.23 -5.04 3.71
CA ALA A 107 12.38 -6.44 3.34
C ALA A 107 13.75 -7.03 3.72
N TRP A 108 14.83 -6.24 3.70
CA TRP A 108 16.15 -6.69 4.16
C TRP A 108 16.17 -7.03 5.65
N LEU A 109 15.36 -6.37 6.48
CA LEU A 109 15.19 -6.70 7.89
C LEU A 109 14.41 -8.01 8.06
N LEU A 110 13.43 -8.27 7.20
CA LEU A 110 12.62 -9.49 7.20
C LEU A 110 13.40 -10.71 6.66
N ALA A 111 14.50 -10.49 5.95
CA ALA A 111 15.37 -11.57 5.44
C ALA A 111 16.15 -12.30 6.54
N ASP A 112 16.33 -11.70 7.74
CA ASP A 112 16.89 -12.39 8.90
C ASP A 112 15.77 -13.09 9.71
N PRO A 113 15.62 -14.43 9.59
CA PRO A 113 14.54 -15.15 10.27
C PRO A 113 14.68 -15.17 11.80
N GLY A 114 15.83 -14.74 12.32
CA GLY A 114 16.09 -14.65 13.75
C GLY A 114 15.63 -13.32 14.37
N VAL A 115 15.33 -12.29 13.61
CA VAL A 115 14.88 -10.99 14.13
C VAL A 115 13.44 -11.10 14.65
N ARG A 116 13.21 -10.65 15.87
CA ARG A 116 11.85 -10.45 16.39
C ARG A 116 11.40 -9.04 16.10
N LEU A 117 10.45 -8.93 15.17
CA LEU A 117 9.87 -7.66 14.74
C LEU A 117 9.10 -6.98 15.89
N ARG A 118 9.09 -5.64 15.87
CA ARG A 118 8.32 -4.81 16.80
C ARG A 118 8.54 -5.26 18.26
N SER A 119 9.78 -5.39 18.65
CA SER A 119 10.19 -5.84 19.99
C SER A 119 11.52 -5.22 20.41
N SER A 120 11.90 -5.42 21.68
CA SER A 120 13.22 -5.04 22.21
C SER A 120 14.36 -5.95 21.72
N ASP A 121 14.19 -6.70 20.64
CA ASP A 121 15.30 -7.41 19.98
C ASP A 121 16.37 -6.40 19.55
N PRO A 122 17.63 -6.53 19.99
CA PRO A 122 18.68 -5.54 19.68
C PRO A 122 18.94 -5.35 18.19
N ARG A 123 18.68 -6.36 17.35
CA ARG A 123 18.84 -6.24 15.89
C ARG A 123 17.74 -5.34 15.29
N PHE A 124 16.50 -5.49 15.77
CA PHE A 124 15.38 -4.66 15.33
C PHE A 124 15.56 -3.21 15.78
N THR A 125 15.86 -2.99 17.06
CA THR A 125 16.03 -1.64 17.61
C THR A 125 17.25 -0.93 17.01
N ALA A 126 18.38 -1.62 16.82
CA ALA A 126 19.57 -1.05 16.19
C ALA A 126 19.33 -0.68 14.71
N ALA A 127 18.55 -1.47 13.96
CA ALA A 127 18.18 -1.15 12.59
C ALA A 127 17.32 0.12 12.54
N PHE A 128 16.32 0.23 13.42
CA PHE A 128 15.49 1.42 13.50
C PHE A 128 16.25 2.66 13.95
N ASP A 129 17.18 2.52 14.90
CA ASP A 129 18.08 3.58 15.33
C ASP A 129 18.91 4.11 14.16
N GLY A 130 19.48 3.21 13.34
CA GLY A 130 20.22 3.59 12.12
C GLY A 130 19.39 4.35 11.10
N TYR A 131 18.12 3.95 10.92
CA TYR A 131 17.17 4.69 10.08
C TYR A 131 16.89 6.09 10.62
N LEU A 132 16.62 6.23 11.92
CA LEU A 132 16.37 7.51 12.56
C LEU A 132 17.60 8.44 12.52
N ASP A 133 18.82 7.89 12.61
CA ASP A 133 20.07 8.65 12.51
C ASP A 133 20.23 9.38 11.17
N GLN A 134 19.62 8.85 10.11
CA GLN A 134 19.62 9.47 8.78
C GLN A 134 18.39 10.35 8.56
N LEU A 135 17.21 9.86 8.95
CA LEU A 135 15.93 10.53 8.70
C LEU A 135 15.78 11.83 9.47
N LEU A 136 16.00 11.82 10.80
CA LEU A 136 15.68 12.96 11.65
C LEU A 136 16.53 14.21 11.36
N PRO A 137 17.82 14.11 11.03
CA PRO A 137 18.59 15.28 10.57
C PRO A 137 17.99 15.96 9.33
N ALA A 138 17.47 15.18 8.38
CA ALA A 138 16.84 15.69 7.16
C ALA A 138 15.48 16.36 7.45
N LEU A 139 14.75 15.89 8.47
CA LEU A 139 13.45 16.43 8.86
C LEU A 139 13.55 17.58 9.88
N ARG A 140 14.70 17.79 10.50
CA ARG A 140 14.88 18.83 11.53
C ARG A 140 14.39 20.23 11.13
N PRO A 141 14.61 20.74 9.89
CA PRO A 141 14.10 22.05 9.48
C PRO A 141 12.57 22.15 9.45
N PHE A 142 11.88 21.02 9.41
CA PHE A 142 10.41 20.94 9.32
C PHE A 142 9.74 20.72 10.67
N MET A 143 10.52 20.51 11.73
CA MET A 143 10.00 20.41 13.09
C MET A 143 9.57 21.78 13.61
N ALA A 144 8.47 21.83 14.35
CA ALA A 144 7.91 23.10 14.84
C ALA A 144 8.88 23.86 15.78
N ALA A 145 9.73 23.14 16.52
CA ALA A 145 10.83 23.71 17.30
C ALA A 145 11.83 24.52 16.45
N HIS A 146 11.87 24.29 15.15
CA HIS A 146 12.70 24.98 14.16
C HIS A 146 11.89 25.85 13.17
N GLY A 147 10.60 26.08 13.45
CA GLY A 147 9.71 26.89 12.61
C GLY A 147 9.02 26.14 11.47
N GLY A 148 9.11 24.82 11.44
CA GLY A 148 8.42 23.96 10.47
C GLY A 148 6.97 23.62 10.88
N PRO A 149 6.24 22.87 10.04
CA PRO A 149 4.84 22.55 10.26
C PRO A 149 4.60 21.32 11.17
N VAL A 150 5.60 20.51 11.47
CA VAL A 150 5.45 19.28 12.26
C VAL A 150 5.30 19.64 13.74
N ILE A 151 4.09 19.44 14.30
CA ILE A 151 3.76 19.81 15.68
C ILE A 151 3.72 18.63 16.66
N ALA A 152 3.58 17.41 16.14
CA ALA A 152 3.59 16.20 16.96
C ALA A 152 4.15 15.02 16.18
N VAL A 153 4.73 14.04 16.89
CA VAL A 153 5.33 12.84 16.32
C VAL A 153 4.78 11.61 17.05
N GLN A 154 4.32 10.61 16.29
CA GLN A 154 3.80 9.37 16.86
C GLN A 154 4.93 8.39 17.20
N VAL A 155 4.72 7.66 18.28
CA VAL A 155 5.56 6.55 18.74
C VAL A 155 4.87 5.25 18.35
N GLU A 156 5.46 4.49 17.42
CA GLU A 156 4.91 3.21 16.94
C GLU A 156 3.51 3.34 16.32
N ASN A 157 2.78 2.24 16.10
CA ASN A 157 1.39 2.24 15.65
C ASN A 157 0.62 1.06 16.22
N GLU A 158 -0.50 1.32 16.93
CA GLU A 158 -1.42 0.32 17.48
C GLU A 158 -0.70 -0.83 18.22
N TYR A 159 0.41 -0.52 18.88
CA TYR A 159 1.25 -1.55 19.49
C TYR A 159 0.51 -2.36 20.56
N GLY A 160 -0.41 -1.74 21.28
CA GLY A 160 -1.20 -2.42 22.31
C GLY A 160 -2.11 -3.53 21.78
N ALA A 161 -2.42 -3.54 20.49
CA ALA A 161 -3.14 -4.64 19.82
C ALA A 161 -2.19 -5.75 19.34
N TYR A 162 -0.88 -5.45 19.19
CA TYR A 162 0.12 -6.37 18.69
C TYR A 162 0.93 -7.05 19.81
N GLY A 163 1.40 -6.26 20.78
CA GLY A 163 2.32 -6.75 21.81
C GLY A 163 2.21 -6.00 23.14
N ASP A 164 3.10 -6.37 24.07
CA ASP A 164 3.19 -5.82 25.43
C ASP A 164 4.63 -5.54 25.88
N ASP A 165 5.59 -5.48 24.94
CA ASP A 165 6.99 -5.14 25.22
C ASP A 165 7.15 -3.64 25.52
N THR A 166 7.00 -3.29 26.79
CA THR A 166 7.15 -1.90 27.25
C THR A 166 8.57 -1.36 27.11
N ALA A 167 9.59 -2.24 27.13
CA ALA A 167 10.98 -1.84 26.92
C ALA A 167 11.19 -1.37 25.47
N TYR A 168 10.54 -2.04 24.53
CA TYR A 168 10.54 -1.63 23.13
C TYR A 168 9.89 -0.24 22.91
N LEU A 169 8.67 -0.03 23.42
CA LEU A 169 8.00 1.28 23.30
C LEU A 169 8.82 2.40 23.94
N LYS A 170 9.42 2.12 25.09
CA LYS A 170 10.32 3.07 25.75
C LYS A 170 11.54 3.38 24.88
N HIS A 171 12.13 2.35 24.25
CA HIS A 171 13.25 2.53 23.33
C HIS A 171 12.86 3.44 22.16
N VAL A 172 11.73 3.19 21.49
CA VAL A 172 11.27 4.04 20.36
C VAL A 172 11.06 5.49 20.80
N HIS A 173 10.44 5.69 21.98
CA HIS A 173 10.25 7.02 22.55
C HIS A 173 11.61 7.71 22.82
N GLU A 174 12.54 7.04 23.46
CA GLU A 174 13.87 7.57 23.81
C GLU A 174 14.69 7.83 22.54
N ALA A 175 14.65 6.94 21.56
CA ALA A 175 15.35 7.09 20.29
C ALA A 175 14.96 8.38 19.53
N LEU A 176 13.68 8.73 19.55
CA LEU A 176 13.19 9.99 19.00
C LEU A 176 13.73 11.20 19.80
N ARG A 177 13.63 11.15 21.14
CA ARG A 177 14.09 12.23 22.02
C ARG A 177 15.59 12.48 21.95
N GLU A 178 16.39 11.45 21.96
CA GLU A 178 17.86 11.54 21.88
C GLU A 178 18.34 12.17 20.57
N ARG A 179 17.55 12.01 19.50
CA ARG A 179 17.82 12.60 18.17
C ARG A 179 17.19 13.99 17.99
N GLY A 180 16.73 14.62 19.08
CA GLY A 180 16.33 16.00 19.12
C GLY A 180 14.89 16.29 18.70
N VAL A 181 13.99 15.30 18.72
CA VAL A 181 12.55 15.55 18.57
C VAL A 181 12.03 16.20 19.85
N GLU A 182 11.72 17.50 19.80
CA GLU A 182 11.17 18.28 20.92
C GLU A 182 9.63 18.28 20.92
N GLU A 183 9.00 17.99 19.79
CA GLU A 183 7.56 17.99 19.56
C GLU A 183 6.82 17.04 20.50
N LEU A 184 5.51 17.23 20.64
CA LEU A 184 4.66 16.33 21.42
C LEU A 184 4.77 14.90 20.85
N LEU A 185 5.17 13.95 21.69
CA LEU A 185 5.11 12.53 21.36
C LEU A 185 3.76 11.94 21.83
N TYR A 186 3.14 11.11 20.97
CA TYR A 186 1.86 10.48 21.27
C TYR A 186 1.81 9.05 20.72
N THR A 187 0.90 8.23 21.20
CA THR A 187 0.56 6.91 20.64
C THR A 187 -0.85 6.92 20.04
N CYS A 188 -1.10 6.01 19.12
CA CYS A 188 -2.43 5.72 18.60
C CYS A 188 -2.74 4.26 18.89
N ASP A 189 -3.69 4.00 19.78
CA ASP A 189 -4.07 2.66 20.21
C ASP A 189 -5.59 2.52 20.24
N GLN A 190 -6.08 1.27 20.10
CA GLN A 190 -7.50 0.96 20.21
C GLN A 190 -7.97 1.04 21.67
N ALA A 191 -9.25 1.31 21.87
CA ALA A 191 -9.84 1.48 23.19
C ALA A 191 -9.70 0.30 24.16
N ASN A 192 -9.48 -0.89 23.62
CA ASN A 192 -9.25 -2.13 24.36
C ASN A 192 -7.77 -2.49 24.49
N ALA A 193 -6.88 -1.64 24.00
CA ALA A 193 -5.43 -1.83 24.16
C ALA A 193 -5.06 -1.83 25.64
N LYS A 194 -4.19 -2.76 26.05
CA LYS A 194 -3.81 -2.96 27.46
C LYS A 194 -3.13 -1.74 28.09
N HIS A 195 -2.67 -0.79 27.28
CA HIS A 195 -1.81 0.28 27.75
C HIS A 195 -2.33 1.70 27.50
N LEU A 196 -3.26 1.94 26.58
CA LEU A 196 -3.87 3.27 26.33
C LEU A 196 -5.10 3.17 25.42
N ALA A 197 -6.05 4.06 25.64
CA ALA A 197 -7.28 4.11 24.87
C ALA A 197 -7.27 5.31 23.92
N ALA A 198 -7.18 5.07 22.62
CA ALA A 198 -7.67 6.02 21.64
C ALA A 198 -8.81 5.36 20.86
N GLY A 199 -9.92 6.01 20.73
CA GLY A 199 -11.07 5.40 20.11
C GLY A 199 -11.84 6.30 19.17
N THR A 200 -12.59 5.68 18.31
CA THR A 200 -13.24 6.30 17.15
C THR A 200 -14.66 6.81 17.39
N LEU A 201 -15.30 6.53 18.54
CA LEU A 201 -16.70 6.85 18.79
C LEU A 201 -16.92 7.43 20.20
N PRO A 202 -18.08 8.07 20.49
CA PRO A 202 -18.37 8.68 21.79
C PRO A 202 -18.18 7.78 23.02
N GLY A 203 -18.48 6.48 22.89
CA GLY A 203 -18.20 5.49 23.94
C GLY A 203 -16.71 5.31 24.23
N THR A 204 -15.87 5.53 23.24
CA THR A 204 -14.42 5.45 23.32
C THR A 204 -13.81 6.73 23.91
N LEU A 205 -14.41 7.91 23.67
CA LEU A 205 -14.06 9.13 24.38
C LEU A 205 -14.32 9.00 25.88
N ALA A 206 -15.39 8.33 26.28
CA ALA A 206 -15.67 8.01 27.68
C ALA A 206 -14.61 7.08 28.27
N THR A 207 -14.17 6.06 27.51
CA THR A 207 -13.08 5.17 27.90
C THR A 207 -11.76 5.92 28.04
N LEU A 208 -11.42 6.77 27.06
CA LEU A 208 -10.24 7.63 27.12
C LEU A 208 -10.29 8.54 28.35
N ARG A 209 -11.45 9.16 28.63
CA ARG A 209 -11.64 10.05 29.79
C ARG A 209 -11.54 9.28 31.12
N ALA A 210 -11.87 8.00 31.17
CA ALA A 210 -11.69 7.16 32.35
C ALA A 210 -10.20 6.89 32.64
N HIS A 211 -9.37 6.77 31.61
CA HIS A 211 -7.91 6.62 31.73
C HIS A 211 -7.20 7.96 31.93
N GLN A 212 -7.67 9.00 31.24
CA GLN A 212 -7.14 10.36 31.27
C GLN A 212 -8.24 11.34 31.72
N PRO A 213 -8.44 11.51 33.03
CA PRO A 213 -9.54 12.34 33.56
C PRO A 213 -9.47 13.81 33.13
N GLN A 214 -8.28 14.32 32.82
CA GLN A 214 -8.03 15.69 32.35
C GLN A 214 -7.13 15.65 31.11
N GLY A 215 -7.09 16.75 30.35
CA GLY A 215 -6.29 16.88 29.15
C GLY A 215 -7.10 16.73 27.85
N PRO A 216 -6.44 16.81 26.70
CA PRO A 216 -7.11 16.78 25.40
C PRO A 216 -7.80 15.46 25.14
N LEU A 217 -8.96 15.53 24.49
CA LEU A 217 -9.59 14.39 23.85
C LEU A 217 -9.17 14.40 22.37
N MET A 218 -8.72 13.25 21.86
CA MET A 218 -8.39 13.11 20.45
C MET A 218 -8.74 11.72 19.95
N CYS A 219 -9.36 11.69 18.77
CA CYS A 219 -9.50 10.49 17.96
C CYS A 219 -8.42 10.56 16.86
N SER A 220 -7.34 9.81 17.04
CA SER A 220 -6.19 9.86 16.12
C SER A 220 -6.40 9.08 14.83
N GLU A 221 -7.40 8.21 14.76
CA GLU A 221 -7.88 7.57 13.53
C GLU A 221 -9.40 7.48 13.57
N PHE A 222 -10.05 8.47 12.99
CA PHE A 222 -11.49 8.45 12.80
C PHE A 222 -11.82 7.77 11.48
N TRP A 223 -12.12 6.47 11.55
CA TRP A 223 -12.41 5.65 10.37
C TRP A 223 -13.76 6.01 9.78
N ILE A 224 -13.72 6.56 8.57
CA ILE A 224 -14.89 7.07 7.86
C ILE A 224 -15.33 6.19 6.69
N GLY A 225 -14.56 5.17 6.38
CA GLY A 225 -14.73 4.15 5.36
C GLY A 225 -13.87 2.93 5.70
N TRP A 226 -13.55 2.13 4.70
CA TRP A 226 -12.68 0.96 4.84
C TRP A 226 -11.94 0.68 3.55
N PHE A 227 -10.89 -0.15 3.62
CA PHE A 227 -10.14 -0.62 2.47
C PHE A 227 -10.71 -1.93 1.93
N ASP A 228 -10.44 -2.21 0.66
CA ASP A 228 -10.90 -3.40 -0.03
C ASP A 228 -9.78 -4.42 -0.21
N HIS A 229 -10.18 -5.68 -0.39
CA HIS A 229 -9.27 -6.77 -0.75
C HIS A 229 -9.82 -7.56 -1.96
N TRP A 230 -8.92 -8.14 -2.73
CA TRP A 230 -9.29 -8.91 -3.92
C TRP A 230 -10.26 -10.05 -3.60
N GLY A 231 -11.42 -10.04 -4.28
CA GLY A 231 -12.51 -11.01 -4.08
C GLY A 231 -13.51 -10.64 -2.99
N GLY A 232 -13.32 -9.49 -2.33
CA GLY A 232 -14.32 -8.88 -1.44
C GLY A 232 -15.26 -7.92 -2.18
N PRO A 233 -16.18 -7.25 -1.49
CA PRO A 233 -16.96 -6.12 -2.00
C PRO A 233 -16.19 -4.80 -1.85
N HIS A 234 -16.70 -3.75 -2.48
CA HIS A 234 -16.29 -2.37 -2.22
C HIS A 234 -17.01 -1.82 -1.00
N HIS A 235 -16.24 -1.38 0.01
CA HIS A 235 -16.79 -0.84 1.25
C HIS A 235 -17.14 0.63 1.09
N VAL A 236 -18.39 0.97 1.38
CA VAL A 236 -18.87 2.35 1.43
C VAL A 236 -19.56 2.61 2.77
N ARG A 237 -19.55 3.85 3.23
CA ARG A 237 -20.28 4.29 4.40
C ARG A 237 -21.07 5.55 4.06
N PRO A 238 -22.39 5.61 4.34
CA PRO A 238 -23.18 6.79 4.04
C PRO A 238 -22.57 8.08 4.60
N ALA A 239 -22.43 9.11 3.74
CA ALA A 239 -21.80 10.37 4.12
C ALA A 239 -22.50 11.05 5.30
N ALA A 240 -23.84 10.91 5.42
CA ALA A 240 -24.62 11.47 6.50
C ALA A 240 -24.27 10.83 7.85
N ASP A 241 -24.03 9.50 7.87
CA ASP A 241 -23.70 8.77 9.10
C ASP A 241 -22.28 9.10 9.58
N ALA A 242 -21.33 9.15 8.66
CA ALA A 242 -19.97 9.58 8.95
C ALA A 242 -19.91 11.04 9.43
N ALA A 243 -20.70 11.94 8.82
CA ALA A 243 -20.82 13.33 9.22
C ALA A 243 -21.48 13.49 10.61
N ALA A 244 -22.49 12.69 10.94
CA ALA A 244 -23.12 12.70 12.25
C ALA A 244 -22.14 12.25 13.35
N ASP A 245 -21.29 11.26 13.07
CA ASP A 245 -20.24 10.83 14.01
C ASP A 245 -19.18 11.92 14.19
N LEU A 246 -18.74 12.56 13.12
CA LEU A 246 -17.82 13.70 13.18
C LEU A 246 -18.40 14.84 14.04
N ASP A 247 -19.66 15.19 13.82
CA ASP A 247 -20.35 16.24 14.58
C ASP A 247 -20.38 15.92 16.09
N ARG A 248 -20.68 14.66 16.46
CA ARG A 248 -20.67 14.21 17.85
C ARG A 248 -19.28 14.32 18.50
N LEU A 249 -18.22 13.94 17.77
CA LEU A 249 -16.84 14.06 18.25
C LEU A 249 -16.48 15.53 18.49
N LEU A 250 -16.79 16.38 17.51
CA LEU A 250 -16.49 17.81 17.58
C LEU A 250 -17.35 18.50 18.66
N ALA A 251 -18.61 18.16 18.84
CA ALA A 251 -19.47 18.67 19.90
C ALA A 251 -18.98 18.28 21.31
N ALA A 252 -18.36 17.12 21.45
CA ALA A 252 -17.72 16.69 22.70
C ALA A 252 -16.40 17.40 23.02
N GLY A 253 -15.95 18.34 22.18
CA GLY A 253 -14.68 19.06 22.35
C GLY A 253 -13.46 18.28 21.89
N ALA A 254 -13.61 17.13 21.24
CA ALA A 254 -12.50 16.32 20.80
C ALA A 254 -11.78 16.91 19.57
N SER A 255 -10.47 16.72 19.50
CA SER A 255 -9.68 16.80 18.29
C SER A 255 -9.84 15.51 17.47
N VAL A 256 -9.62 15.59 16.18
CA VAL A 256 -9.85 14.45 15.26
C VAL A 256 -8.80 14.40 14.17
N ASN A 257 -8.41 13.18 13.77
CA ASN A 257 -7.73 12.91 12.52
C ASN A 257 -8.60 12.00 11.66
N ILE A 258 -9.13 12.52 10.57
CA ILE A 258 -10.00 11.80 9.63
C ILE A 258 -9.15 10.78 8.86
N TYR A 259 -9.42 9.52 9.06
CA TYR A 259 -8.72 8.43 8.39
C TYR A 259 -9.66 7.71 7.42
N MET A 260 -9.51 7.90 6.10
CA MET A 260 -8.57 8.77 5.35
C MET A 260 -9.29 10.06 4.93
N PHE A 261 -8.57 11.17 4.86
CA PHE A 261 -9.02 12.36 4.11
C PHE A 261 -8.88 12.13 2.59
N HIS A 262 -7.78 11.51 2.19
CA HIS A 262 -7.52 11.06 0.83
C HIS A 262 -6.71 9.77 0.88
N GLY A 263 -7.29 8.69 0.42
CA GLY A 263 -6.65 7.37 0.47
C GLY A 263 -5.53 7.21 -0.55
N GLY A 264 -5.80 7.55 -1.81
CA GLY A 264 -4.84 7.42 -2.91
C GLY A 264 -4.75 6.00 -3.48
N THR A 265 -3.57 5.64 -4.00
CA THR A 265 -3.36 4.41 -4.78
C THR A 265 -2.12 3.65 -4.29
N ASN A 266 -2.23 2.34 -4.13
CA ASN A 266 -1.10 1.44 -3.91
C ASN A 266 -0.40 1.17 -5.26
N PHE A 267 0.34 2.14 -5.79
CA PHE A 267 1.05 2.00 -7.05
C PHE A 267 2.08 0.87 -6.98
N GLY A 268 2.30 0.19 -8.11
CA GLY A 268 3.27 -0.88 -8.18
C GLY A 268 2.88 -2.11 -7.34
N PHE A 269 3.78 -2.53 -6.47
CA PHE A 269 3.64 -3.67 -5.57
C PHE A 269 3.54 -3.25 -4.10
N THR A 270 3.06 -2.05 -3.82
CA THR A 270 3.12 -1.46 -2.48
C THR A 270 1.95 -1.84 -1.58
N ASN A 271 0.92 -2.49 -2.13
CA ASN A 271 -0.20 -2.98 -1.34
C ASN A 271 0.24 -4.04 -0.33
N GLY A 272 -0.28 -3.96 0.89
CA GLY A 272 -0.16 -5.00 1.89
C GLY A 272 -1.27 -6.06 1.80
N ALA A 273 -1.36 -6.88 2.84
CA ALA A 273 -2.41 -7.87 2.99
C ALA A 273 -2.81 -8.03 4.45
N ASN A 274 -4.08 -8.30 4.71
CA ASN A 274 -4.52 -8.79 6.01
C ASN A 274 -4.50 -10.32 6.07
N HIS A 275 -4.40 -10.86 7.27
CA HIS A 275 -4.51 -12.30 7.51
C HIS A 275 -5.27 -12.54 8.81
N LYS A 276 -6.61 -12.52 8.74
CA LYS A 276 -7.49 -12.85 9.89
C LYS A 276 -7.75 -14.36 9.92
N HIS A 277 -8.54 -14.86 8.99
CA HIS A 277 -8.84 -16.30 8.82
C HIS A 277 -8.19 -16.85 7.55
N ALA A 278 -8.10 -16.03 6.51
CA ALA A 278 -7.43 -16.30 5.26
C ALA A 278 -6.54 -15.12 4.89
N TYR A 279 -5.64 -15.32 3.94
CA TYR A 279 -4.83 -14.27 3.36
C TYR A 279 -5.69 -13.40 2.44
N GLN A 280 -5.68 -12.09 2.66
CA GLN A 280 -6.54 -11.11 1.99
C GLN A 280 -5.68 -9.95 1.46
N PRO A 281 -5.16 -10.06 0.22
CA PRO A 281 -4.35 -8.99 -0.37
C PRO A 281 -5.21 -7.79 -0.71
N THR A 282 -4.78 -6.60 -0.30
CA THR A 282 -5.44 -5.32 -0.56
C THR A 282 -5.43 -5.03 -2.05
N VAL A 283 -6.50 -4.42 -2.56
CA VAL A 283 -6.58 -3.97 -3.96
C VAL A 283 -5.62 -2.81 -4.24
N THR A 284 -5.46 -2.45 -5.51
CA THR A 284 -4.58 -1.36 -5.92
C THR A 284 -5.15 0.00 -5.50
N SER A 285 -6.45 0.24 -5.63
CA SER A 285 -7.06 1.45 -5.10
C SER A 285 -7.05 1.45 -3.57
N TYR A 286 -6.64 2.54 -2.98
CA TYR A 286 -6.83 2.80 -1.55
C TYR A 286 -7.85 3.92 -1.37
N ASP A 287 -8.93 3.89 -2.17
CA ASP A 287 -9.99 4.91 -2.16
C ASP A 287 -10.53 5.17 -0.76
N TYR A 288 -10.73 4.11 0.02
CA TYR A 288 -11.16 4.14 1.42
C TYR A 288 -12.56 4.77 1.62
N ASP A 289 -13.29 5.03 0.53
CA ASP A 289 -14.52 5.84 0.54
C ASP A 289 -14.29 7.21 1.22
N ALA A 290 -13.14 7.83 0.92
CA ALA A 290 -12.64 9.04 1.56
C ALA A 290 -13.37 10.31 1.08
N PRO A 291 -13.25 11.46 1.81
CA PRO A 291 -13.74 12.76 1.37
C PRO A 291 -13.24 13.18 -0.02
N LEU A 292 -11.98 12.92 -0.34
CA LEU A 292 -11.47 13.01 -1.71
C LEU A 292 -11.43 11.62 -2.34
N THR A 293 -11.99 11.49 -3.53
CA THR A 293 -11.88 10.27 -4.34
C THR A 293 -10.43 9.95 -4.68
N GLU A 294 -10.13 8.77 -5.22
CA GLU A 294 -8.79 8.37 -5.64
C GLU A 294 -8.14 9.38 -6.60
N SER A 295 -8.91 9.99 -7.51
CA SER A 295 -8.46 11.09 -8.38
C SER A 295 -8.41 12.45 -7.69
N GLY A 296 -8.79 12.54 -6.42
CA GLY A 296 -8.76 13.76 -5.62
C GLY A 296 -9.94 14.71 -5.84
N ASP A 297 -11.02 14.25 -6.43
CA ASP A 297 -12.24 15.06 -6.56
C ASP A 297 -13.02 15.06 -5.23
N PRO A 298 -13.63 16.19 -4.84
CA PRO A 298 -14.49 16.25 -3.67
C PRO A 298 -15.70 15.33 -3.82
N GLY A 299 -15.81 14.32 -2.95
CA GLY A 299 -16.93 13.41 -2.87
C GLY A 299 -18.04 13.91 -1.92
N PRO A 300 -19.13 13.15 -1.76
CA PRO A 300 -20.22 13.50 -0.84
C PRO A 300 -19.77 13.76 0.60
N LYS A 301 -18.82 12.96 1.11
CA LYS A 301 -18.25 13.14 2.46
C LYS A 301 -17.46 14.44 2.59
N TYR A 302 -16.78 14.91 1.53
CA TYR A 302 -16.08 16.19 1.56
C TYR A 302 -17.01 17.33 1.89
N HIS A 303 -18.15 17.42 1.20
CA HIS A 303 -19.14 18.47 1.43
C HIS A 303 -19.80 18.35 2.79
N ALA A 304 -20.23 17.15 3.18
CA ALA A 304 -20.85 16.90 4.48
C ALA A 304 -19.92 17.23 5.66
N PHE A 305 -18.63 16.86 5.56
CA PHE A 305 -17.64 17.15 6.61
C PHE A 305 -17.31 18.64 6.67
N ARG A 306 -17.18 19.32 5.53
CA ARG A 306 -17.00 20.77 5.50
C ARG A 306 -18.13 21.50 6.23
N GLU A 307 -19.38 21.10 6.01
CA GLU A 307 -20.55 21.67 6.70
C GLU A 307 -20.51 21.40 8.22
N VAL A 308 -20.10 20.19 8.61
CA VAL A 308 -19.92 19.85 10.04
C VAL A 308 -18.83 20.71 10.65
N ILE A 309 -17.65 20.75 10.04
CA ILE A 309 -16.50 21.49 10.57
C ILE A 309 -16.85 22.98 10.72
N ALA A 310 -17.55 23.58 9.76
CA ALA A 310 -17.99 24.98 9.79
C ALA A 310 -18.90 25.32 10.99
N ARG A 311 -19.56 24.35 11.59
CA ARG A 311 -20.36 24.55 12.82
C ARG A 311 -19.51 24.67 14.08
N HIS A 312 -18.29 24.16 14.04
CA HIS A 312 -17.41 24.04 15.22
C HIS A 312 -16.18 24.91 15.18
N THR A 313 -15.78 25.39 13.99
CA THR A 313 -14.61 26.24 13.81
C THR A 313 -14.77 27.12 12.56
N ALA A 314 -13.96 28.17 12.47
CA ALA A 314 -13.88 28.96 11.25
C ALA A 314 -13.32 28.13 10.09
N THR A 315 -14.01 28.18 8.94
CA THR A 315 -13.57 27.56 7.70
C THR A 315 -13.24 28.61 6.66
N PRO A 316 -12.40 28.33 5.66
CA PRO A 316 -12.14 29.26 4.56
C PRO A 316 -13.43 29.69 3.84
N GLU A 317 -13.52 30.98 3.51
CA GLU A 317 -14.64 31.54 2.73
C GLU A 317 -14.65 31.06 1.26
N GLU A 318 -13.49 30.60 0.78
CA GLU A 318 -13.37 30.04 -0.56
C GLU A 318 -14.34 28.87 -0.74
N PRO A 319 -15.03 28.76 -1.91
CA PRO A 319 -15.94 27.63 -2.15
C PRO A 319 -15.21 26.29 -2.20
N ALA A 320 -15.95 25.21 -1.96
CA ALA A 320 -15.44 23.87 -2.22
C ALA A 320 -14.99 23.75 -3.69
N PRO A 321 -13.83 23.12 -3.97
CA PRO A 321 -13.37 22.96 -5.35
C PRO A 321 -14.29 22.05 -6.15
N SER A 322 -14.38 22.31 -7.44
CA SER A 322 -15.10 21.43 -8.37
C SER A 322 -14.24 20.24 -8.78
N PRO A 323 -14.83 19.11 -9.18
CA PRO A 323 -14.12 18.00 -9.79
C PRO A 323 -13.25 18.43 -10.97
N ALA A 324 -12.05 17.84 -11.07
CA ALA A 324 -11.15 18.12 -12.19
C ALA A 324 -11.65 17.44 -13.49
N PRO A 325 -11.43 18.04 -14.67
CA PRO A 325 -11.72 17.38 -15.95
C PRO A 325 -11.00 16.03 -16.05
N LYS A 326 -11.63 15.05 -16.67
CA LYS A 326 -11.06 13.73 -16.99
C LYS A 326 -10.83 13.59 -18.49
N LEU A 327 -9.93 12.67 -18.88
CA LEU A 327 -9.80 12.32 -20.28
C LEU A 327 -11.11 11.75 -20.83
N PRO A 328 -11.43 12.04 -22.11
CA PRO A 328 -12.54 11.39 -22.78
C PRO A 328 -12.29 9.88 -22.91
N VAL A 329 -13.37 9.12 -23.05
CA VAL A 329 -13.28 7.66 -23.28
C VAL A 329 -12.45 7.41 -24.55
N THR A 330 -11.41 6.60 -24.41
CA THR A 330 -10.44 6.29 -25.47
C THR A 330 -10.12 4.81 -25.48
N ASP A 331 -10.32 4.14 -26.60
CA ASP A 331 -9.90 2.75 -26.79
C ASP A 331 -8.39 2.71 -27.10
N VAL A 332 -7.70 1.72 -26.55
CA VAL A 332 -6.27 1.48 -26.78
C VAL A 332 -6.10 0.07 -27.33
N ASP A 333 -5.69 -0.04 -28.58
CA ASP A 333 -5.37 -1.32 -29.20
C ASP A 333 -3.98 -1.81 -28.70
N LEU A 334 -3.90 -3.08 -28.28
CA LEU A 334 -2.67 -3.71 -27.79
C LEU A 334 -2.16 -4.66 -28.89
N ASP A 335 -1.41 -4.11 -29.82
CA ASP A 335 -1.01 -4.75 -31.07
C ASP A 335 0.41 -5.38 -31.04
N HIS A 336 1.11 -5.28 -29.91
CA HIS A 336 2.40 -5.92 -29.67
C HIS A 336 2.33 -6.88 -28.50
N ARG A 337 3.04 -8.01 -28.60
CA ARG A 337 3.05 -9.07 -27.57
C ARG A 337 4.45 -9.63 -27.35
N ALA A 338 4.75 -10.02 -26.11
CA ALA A 338 5.94 -10.77 -25.72
C ALA A 338 5.56 -11.87 -24.71
N PRO A 339 5.72 -13.17 -25.04
CA PRO A 339 5.47 -14.25 -24.08
C PRO A 339 6.41 -14.16 -22.87
N LEU A 340 5.86 -14.24 -21.65
CA LEU A 340 6.62 -14.07 -20.40
C LEU A 340 7.63 -15.19 -20.17
N LEU A 341 7.21 -16.46 -20.25
CA LEU A 341 8.08 -17.59 -19.90
C LEU A 341 9.34 -17.67 -20.80
N PRO A 342 9.26 -17.53 -22.15
CA PRO A 342 10.45 -17.45 -22.99
C PRO A 342 11.39 -16.28 -22.61
N TYR A 343 10.83 -15.11 -22.30
CA TYR A 343 11.61 -13.97 -21.86
C TYR A 343 12.37 -14.27 -20.56
N VAL A 344 11.65 -14.75 -19.52
CA VAL A 344 12.24 -15.03 -18.21
C VAL A 344 13.27 -16.16 -18.26
N ARG A 345 13.08 -17.18 -19.11
CA ARG A 345 14.06 -18.27 -19.30
C ARG A 345 15.41 -17.76 -19.82
N GLY A 346 15.42 -16.65 -20.54
CA GLY A 346 16.65 -15.99 -21.03
C GLY A 346 17.41 -15.20 -19.98
N LEU A 347 16.84 -14.96 -18.80
CA LEU A 347 17.47 -14.21 -17.71
C LEU A 347 18.44 -15.08 -16.89
N SER A 348 19.33 -14.44 -16.14
CA SER A 348 20.21 -15.12 -15.19
C SER A 348 19.40 -15.85 -14.11
N SER A 349 19.93 -16.97 -13.62
CA SER A 349 19.30 -17.80 -12.59
C SER A 349 20.23 -18.05 -11.43
N THR A 350 19.62 -18.25 -10.25
CA THR A 350 20.25 -18.84 -9.07
C THR A 350 19.91 -20.33 -9.03
N SER A 351 20.93 -21.19 -8.95
CA SER A 351 20.73 -22.65 -8.84
C SER A 351 20.76 -23.07 -7.38
N THR A 352 19.76 -23.89 -6.98
CA THR A 352 19.62 -24.39 -5.61
C THR A 352 19.23 -25.89 -5.64
N GLU A 353 19.58 -26.64 -4.60
CA GLU A 353 19.20 -28.05 -4.52
C GLU A 353 17.70 -28.22 -4.18
N ALA A 354 17.17 -27.36 -3.32
CA ALA A 354 15.76 -27.29 -2.95
C ALA A 354 15.20 -25.91 -3.28
N PRO A 355 13.86 -25.74 -3.38
CA PRO A 355 13.28 -24.41 -3.51
C PRO A 355 13.67 -23.53 -2.33
N VAL A 356 13.95 -22.27 -2.62
CA VAL A 356 14.23 -21.22 -1.63
C VAL A 356 13.15 -20.14 -1.72
N THR A 357 12.94 -19.41 -0.64
CA THR A 357 11.96 -18.32 -0.59
C THR A 357 12.39 -17.14 -1.48
N MET A 358 11.46 -16.26 -1.80
CA MET A 358 11.77 -15.01 -2.51
C MET A 358 12.73 -14.13 -1.68
N ASN A 359 12.56 -14.10 -0.36
CA ASN A 359 13.44 -13.35 0.56
C ASN A 359 14.89 -13.84 0.49
N GLU A 360 15.11 -15.17 0.48
CA GLU A 360 16.45 -15.76 0.34
C GLU A 360 17.09 -15.48 -1.03
N LEU A 361 16.27 -15.20 -2.07
CA LEU A 361 16.72 -14.77 -3.39
C LEU A 361 16.98 -13.26 -3.48
N GLY A 362 16.69 -12.49 -2.42
CA GLY A 362 16.72 -11.04 -2.45
C GLY A 362 15.61 -10.41 -3.30
N VAL A 363 14.54 -11.15 -3.57
CA VAL A 363 13.36 -10.67 -4.33
C VAL A 363 12.24 -10.38 -3.34
N HIS A 364 11.87 -9.13 -3.23
CA HIS A 364 10.92 -8.69 -2.20
C HIS A 364 9.52 -8.40 -2.73
N THR A 365 9.39 -8.13 -4.04
CA THR A 365 8.12 -7.84 -4.72
C THR A 365 8.04 -8.54 -6.07
N GLY A 366 6.87 -8.58 -6.67
CA GLY A 366 6.67 -9.10 -8.01
C GLY A 366 6.68 -10.63 -8.10
N TYR A 367 7.53 -11.20 -8.96
CA TYR A 367 7.44 -12.61 -9.34
C TYR A 367 8.80 -13.29 -9.36
N VAL A 368 8.78 -14.61 -9.03
CA VAL A 368 9.92 -15.52 -9.24
C VAL A 368 9.44 -16.74 -10.02
N LEU A 369 10.20 -17.10 -11.07
CA LEU A 369 10.04 -18.35 -11.80
C LEU A 369 10.98 -19.41 -11.24
N TYR A 370 10.42 -20.48 -10.68
CA TYR A 370 11.11 -21.66 -10.22
C TYR A 370 11.02 -22.74 -11.29
N ARG A 371 12.12 -23.41 -11.61
CA ARG A 371 12.20 -24.41 -12.68
C ARG A 371 13.00 -25.62 -12.26
N THR A 372 12.46 -26.85 -12.54
CA THR A 372 13.15 -28.12 -12.35
C THR A 372 12.65 -29.17 -13.34
N ALA A 373 13.27 -30.33 -13.40
CA ALA A 373 12.84 -31.47 -14.21
C ALA A 373 11.97 -32.45 -13.43
N LEU A 374 10.91 -32.95 -14.05
CA LEU A 374 10.05 -33.99 -13.47
C LEU A 374 10.60 -35.40 -13.77
N PRO A 375 10.74 -36.27 -12.76
CA PRO A 375 11.14 -37.65 -12.98
C PRO A 375 9.98 -38.47 -13.52
N GLY A 376 10.21 -39.24 -14.61
CA GLY A 376 9.24 -40.17 -15.19
C GLY A 376 8.12 -39.46 -15.98
N SER A 377 7.14 -40.25 -16.43
CA SER A 377 5.96 -39.82 -17.20
C SER A 377 4.68 -40.38 -16.60
N GLY A 378 3.52 -39.87 -17.05
CA GLY A 378 2.18 -40.28 -16.58
C GLY A 378 1.61 -39.43 -15.46
N ASP A 379 0.45 -39.86 -14.93
CA ASP A 379 -0.30 -39.12 -13.94
C ASP A 379 0.38 -39.13 -12.55
N GLY A 380 0.34 -38.04 -11.83
CA GLY A 380 0.92 -37.93 -10.48
C GLY A 380 0.45 -36.70 -9.74
N LEU A 381 0.76 -36.68 -8.44
CA LEU A 381 0.46 -35.55 -7.56
C LEU A 381 1.74 -34.76 -7.32
N LEU A 382 1.70 -33.49 -7.65
CA LEU A 382 2.61 -32.47 -7.11
C LEU A 382 2.12 -32.10 -5.73
N HIS A 383 3.03 -32.03 -4.75
CA HIS A 383 2.74 -31.63 -3.38
C HIS A 383 3.70 -30.53 -2.95
N PHE A 384 3.16 -29.47 -2.40
CA PHE A 384 3.83 -28.25 -1.92
C PHE A 384 3.58 -28.13 -0.40
N PRO A 385 4.28 -28.91 0.45
CA PRO A 385 3.96 -29.03 1.89
C PRO A 385 4.30 -27.76 2.63
N GLY A 386 4.10 -26.72 2.50
CA GLY A 386 4.30 -25.40 3.08
C GLY A 386 3.45 -24.37 2.36
N GLY A 387 2.83 -24.82 1.28
CA GLY A 387 2.04 -23.96 0.40
C GLY A 387 2.91 -23.05 -0.45
N VAL A 388 2.27 -21.99 -0.94
CA VAL A 388 2.88 -20.94 -1.76
C VAL A 388 2.64 -19.58 -1.13
N GLY A 389 3.59 -18.71 -1.24
CA GLY A 389 3.49 -17.32 -0.79
C GLY A 389 3.61 -16.35 -1.96
N ASP A 390 2.52 -15.96 -2.64
CA ASP A 390 1.11 -16.13 -2.21
C ASP A 390 0.26 -16.84 -3.29
N ARG A 391 0.61 -16.69 -4.59
CA ARG A 391 -0.10 -17.30 -5.70
C ARG A 391 0.88 -17.85 -6.72
N ALA A 392 0.68 -19.11 -7.14
CA ALA A 392 1.54 -19.77 -8.10
C ALA A 392 0.76 -20.27 -9.31
N GLN A 393 1.28 -20.00 -10.51
CA GLN A 393 0.87 -20.70 -11.73
C GLN A 393 1.87 -21.82 -12.01
N VAL A 394 1.36 -23.02 -12.25
CA VAL A 394 2.16 -24.22 -12.46
C VAL A 394 2.08 -24.63 -13.92
N PHE A 395 3.24 -24.87 -14.54
CA PHE A 395 3.36 -25.25 -15.94
C PHE A 395 4.17 -26.54 -16.07
N VAL A 396 3.78 -27.38 -17.02
CA VAL A 396 4.56 -28.54 -17.46
C VAL A 396 4.84 -28.38 -18.95
N ASP A 397 6.12 -28.33 -19.32
CA ASP A 397 6.58 -28.02 -20.70
C ASP A 397 5.92 -26.74 -21.27
N GLY A 398 5.73 -25.73 -20.43
CA GLY A 398 5.12 -24.45 -20.78
C GLY A 398 3.59 -24.44 -20.84
N ALA A 399 2.92 -25.60 -20.72
CA ALA A 399 1.46 -25.66 -20.62
C ALA A 399 1.01 -25.44 -19.17
N CYS A 400 0.10 -24.49 -18.94
CA CYS A 400 -0.46 -24.24 -17.61
C CYS A 400 -1.33 -25.44 -17.17
N VAL A 401 -0.97 -26.07 -16.04
CA VAL A 401 -1.65 -27.24 -15.49
C VAL A 401 -2.46 -26.92 -14.23
N GLY A 402 -2.29 -25.73 -13.66
CA GLY A 402 -3.10 -25.27 -12.52
C GLY A 402 -2.56 -24.02 -11.84
N VAL A 403 -3.31 -23.60 -10.84
CA VAL A 403 -3.01 -22.45 -9.98
C VAL A 403 -3.14 -22.89 -8.53
N LEU A 404 -2.21 -22.45 -7.69
CA LEU A 404 -2.25 -22.62 -6.23
C LEU A 404 -2.38 -21.22 -5.58
N GLU A 405 -3.27 -21.11 -4.60
CA GLU A 405 -3.52 -19.85 -3.90
C GLU A 405 -3.41 -20.04 -2.38
N ARG A 406 -2.60 -19.20 -1.72
CA ARG A 406 -2.43 -19.18 -0.27
C ARG A 406 -3.75 -19.01 0.46
N GLU A 407 -4.65 -18.20 -0.08
CA GLU A 407 -5.98 -17.95 0.44
C GLU A 407 -6.81 -19.24 0.62
N ARG A 408 -6.64 -20.19 -0.31
CA ARG A 408 -7.36 -21.47 -0.34
C ARG A 408 -6.64 -22.60 0.39
N HIS A 409 -5.43 -22.33 0.90
CA HIS A 409 -4.54 -23.35 1.46
C HIS A 409 -4.22 -24.48 0.46
N ASP A 410 -4.06 -24.14 -0.82
CA ASP A 410 -3.76 -25.11 -1.85
C ASP A 410 -2.33 -25.63 -1.68
N GLU A 411 -2.19 -26.93 -1.47
CA GLU A 411 -0.89 -27.62 -1.31
C GLU A 411 -0.67 -28.73 -2.33
N THR A 412 -1.66 -29.08 -3.13
CA THR A 412 -1.58 -30.21 -4.06
C THR A 412 -2.16 -29.90 -5.42
N LEU A 413 -1.55 -30.49 -6.46
CA LEU A 413 -2.03 -30.40 -7.83
C LEU A 413 -1.83 -31.73 -8.55
N SER A 414 -2.93 -32.30 -9.09
CA SER A 414 -2.85 -33.49 -9.95
C SER A 414 -2.38 -33.07 -11.35
N VAL A 415 -1.31 -33.69 -11.83
CA VAL A 415 -0.72 -33.36 -13.13
C VAL A 415 -0.45 -34.60 -13.95
N ARG A 416 -0.51 -34.47 -15.28
CA ARG A 416 -0.05 -35.45 -16.23
C ARG A 416 1.29 -35.01 -16.84
N VAL A 417 2.34 -35.80 -16.58
CA VAL A 417 3.67 -35.57 -17.12
C VAL A 417 3.81 -36.29 -18.47
N PRO A 418 4.07 -35.58 -19.58
CA PRO A 418 4.05 -36.14 -20.92
C PRO A 418 5.21 -37.11 -21.18
N HIS A 419 6.38 -36.87 -20.64
CA HIS A 419 7.60 -37.67 -20.77
C HIS A 419 8.53 -37.50 -19.57
N ALA A 420 9.48 -38.41 -19.40
CA ALA A 420 10.53 -38.24 -18.40
C ALA A 420 11.41 -37.05 -18.75
N GLY A 421 11.76 -36.22 -17.76
CA GLY A 421 12.50 -34.99 -17.94
C GLY A 421 11.67 -33.81 -18.46
N ALA A 422 10.32 -33.93 -18.47
CA ALA A 422 9.44 -32.78 -18.69
C ALA A 422 9.75 -31.67 -17.69
N VAL A 423 9.69 -30.43 -18.12
CA VAL A 423 10.07 -29.28 -17.29
C VAL A 423 8.88 -28.81 -16.48
N LEU A 424 9.05 -28.81 -15.14
CA LEU A 424 8.16 -28.14 -14.22
C LEU A 424 8.60 -26.68 -14.08
N GLU A 425 7.68 -25.73 -14.26
CA GLU A 425 7.87 -24.32 -13.99
C GLU A 425 6.75 -23.85 -13.06
N VAL A 426 7.15 -23.09 -12.03
CA VAL A 426 6.22 -22.52 -11.05
C VAL A 426 6.49 -21.02 -10.98
N LEU A 427 5.56 -20.24 -11.53
CA LEU A 427 5.62 -18.77 -11.47
C LEU A 427 4.89 -18.32 -10.21
N VAL A 428 5.63 -17.88 -9.20
CA VAL A 428 5.08 -17.42 -7.92
C VAL A 428 5.00 -15.90 -7.89
N GLU A 429 3.84 -15.39 -7.49
CA GLU A 429 3.55 -13.98 -7.26
C GLU A 429 3.52 -13.68 -5.77
N ASN A 430 4.27 -12.65 -5.34
CA ASN A 430 4.07 -11.96 -4.07
C ASN A 430 2.89 -10.99 -4.24
N MET A 431 1.81 -11.21 -3.52
CA MET A 431 0.59 -10.39 -3.61
C MET A 431 0.50 -9.31 -2.53
N GLY A 432 1.58 -9.07 -1.78
CA GLY A 432 1.72 -8.09 -0.71
C GLY A 432 2.01 -8.72 0.65
N GLY A 433 2.90 -8.10 1.42
CA GLY A 433 3.26 -8.50 2.76
C GLY A 433 2.11 -8.32 3.74
N VAL A 434 2.04 -9.18 4.76
CA VAL A 434 1.00 -9.04 5.80
C VAL A 434 1.30 -7.81 6.64
N ASN A 435 0.34 -6.88 6.68
CA ASN A 435 0.52 -5.59 7.37
C ASN A 435 -0.10 -5.53 8.77
N TYR A 436 -0.76 -6.59 9.26
CA TYR A 436 -1.38 -6.59 10.58
C TYR A 436 -1.37 -7.98 11.23
N GLY A 437 -1.11 -8.01 12.53
CA GLY A 437 -1.16 -9.23 13.35
C GLY A 437 0.13 -10.05 13.34
N PRO A 438 0.09 -11.31 13.83
CA PRO A 438 1.29 -12.09 14.12
C PRO A 438 1.98 -12.68 12.87
N ARG A 439 1.44 -12.45 11.68
CA ARG A 439 2.01 -12.96 10.41
C ARG A 439 2.75 -11.89 9.60
N ILE A 440 3.04 -10.74 10.20
CA ILE A 440 3.93 -9.74 9.61
C ILE A 440 5.28 -10.39 9.32
N GLY A 441 5.84 -10.16 8.13
CA GLY A 441 7.09 -10.80 7.69
C GLY A 441 6.95 -12.27 7.29
N ALA A 442 5.73 -12.78 7.05
CA ALA A 442 5.54 -14.13 6.53
C ALA A 442 6.25 -14.31 5.18
N PRO A 443 7.03 -15.41 4.99
CA PRO A 443 7.85 -15.60 3.80
C PRO A 443 7.03 -15.70 2.52
N LYS A 444 7.66 -15.37 1.40
CA LYS A 444 7.11 -15.39 0.05
C LYS A 444 7.84 -16.40 -0.84
N GLY A 445 7.19 -16.86 -1.92
CA GLY A 445 7.77 -17.83 -2.83
C GLY A 445 7.29 -19.27 -2.58
N LEU A 446 8.12 -20.25 -2.88
CA LEU A 446 7.88 -21.64 -2.49
C LEU A 446 8.36 -21.84 -1.05
N LEU A 447 7.45 -22.27 -0.17
CA LEU A 447 7.68 -22.26 1.29
C LEU A 447 8.19 -23.58 1.85
N GLY A 448 8.54 -24.54 1.00
CA GLY A 448 9.07 -25.84 1.42
C GLY A 448 9.44 -26.73 0.23
N PRO A 449 9.92 -27.94 0.51
CA PRO A 449 10.30 -28.87 -0.55
C PRO A 449 9.09 -29.26 -1.38
N VAL A 450 9.24 -29.22 -2.71
CA VAL A 450 8.20 -29.70 -3.63
C VAL A 450 8.46 -31.18 -3.95
N SER A 451 7.42 -31.98 -3.99
CA SER A 451 7.53 -33.40 -4.34
C SER A 451 6.59 -33.79 -5.48
N PHE A 452 7.00 -34.82 -6.23
CA PHE A 452 6.18 -35.46 -7.24
C PHE A 452 6.07 -36.96 -6.91
N ARG A 453 4.84 -37.48 -6.81
CA ARG A 453 4.56 -38.88 -6.38
C ARG A 453 5.29 -39.28 -5.09
N GLY A 454 5.42 -38.33 -4.14
CA GLY A 454 6.08 -38.53 -2.86
C GLY A 454 7.62 -38.44 -2.88
N ALA A 455 8.25 -38.30 -4.05
CA ALA A 455 9.69 -38.06 -4.15
C ALA A 455 9.98 -36.56 -4.24
N ALA A 456 10.89 -36.06 -3.39
CA ALA A 456 11.32 -34.66 -3.44
C ALA A 456 11.97 -34.33 -4.79
N LEU A 457 11.66 -33.15 -5.30
CA LEU A 457 12.28 -32.60 -6.51
C LEU A 457 13.50 -31.75 -6.11
N GLY A 458 14.61 -31.92 -6.84
CA GLY A 458 15.86 -31.19 -6.64
C GLY A 458 16.32 -30.48 -7.91
N GLY A 459 17.46 -29.76 -7.80
CA GLY A 459 18.09 -29.12 -8.94
C GLY A 459 17.23 -27.98 -9.50
N TRP A 460 16.92 -27.00 -8.68
CA TRP A 460 16.07 -25.87 -9.04
C TRP A 460 16.87 -24.72 -9.63
N GLU A 461 16.30 -24.09 -10.63
CA GLU A 461 16.73 -22.79 -11.17
C GLU A 461 15.67 -21.74 -10.81
N CYS A 462 16.08 -20.70 -10.10
CA CYS A 462 15.22 -19.61 -9.67
C CYS A 462 15.55 -18.33 -10.43
N ARG A 463 14.56 -17.64 -10.99
CA ARG A 463 14.73 -16.40 -11.76
C ARG A 463 13.76 -15.33 -11.25
N ALA A 464 14.29 -14.20 -10.82
CA ALA A 464 13.49 -13.00 -10.61
C ALA A 464 12.94 -12.49 -11.94
N VAL A 465 11.71 -11.99 -11.95
CA VAL A 465 11.12 -11.33 -13.11
C VAL A 465 11.30 -9.82 -12.94
N PRO A 466 12.18 -9.17 -13.74
CA PRO A 466 12.42 -7.73 -13.63
C PRO A 466 11.20 -6.98 -14.21
N LEU A 467 10.55 -6.17 -13.39
CA LEU A 467 9.36 -5.38 -13.76
C LEU A 467 9.54 -3.88 -13.51
N ASP A 468 10.71 -3.47 -13.02
CA ASP A 468 11.05 -2.06 -12.80
C ASP A 468 11.42 -1.34 -14.11
N ASP A 469 11.98 -2.10 -15.08
CA ASP A 469 12.28 -1.62 -16.42
C ASP A 469 11.84 -2.64 -17.47
N LEU A 470 10.87 -2.27 -18.29
CA LEU A 470 10.32 -3.11 -19.36
C LEU A 470 11.04 -2.93 -20.72
N ALA A 471 12.08 -2.12 -20.80
CA ALA A 471 12.79 -1.84 -22.07
C ALA A 471 13.43 -3.11 -22.68
N ALA A 472 13.79 -4.08 -21.84
CA ALA A 472 14.37 -5.35 -22.28
C ALA A 472 13.34 -6.40 -22.76
N VAL A 473 12.04 -6.13 -22.62
CA VAL A 473 10.98 -7.06 -23.05
C VAL A 473 10.93 -7.12 -24.59
N PRO A 474 11.08 -8.30 -25.20
CA PRO A 474 11.20 -8.44 -26.66
C PRO A 474 9.83 -8.43 -27.35
N PHE A 475 9.19 -7.28 -27.41
CA PHE A 475 7.89 -7.13 -28.07
C PHE A 475 7.99 -7.38 -29.58
N GLY A 476 7.08 -8.23 -30.09
CA GLY A 476 6.82 -8.44 -31.52
C GLY A 476 5.39 -8.09 -31.88
N ALA A 477 5.07 -8.03 -33.18
CA ALA A 477 3.68 -7.87 -33.62
C ALA A 477 2.83 -9.00 -33.04
N SER A 478 1.66 -8.65 -32.51
CA SER A 478 0.72 -9.63 -31.94
C SER A 478 0.14 -10.47 -33.09
N GLU A 479 0.71 -11.65 -33.32
CA GLU A 479 -0.06 -12.66 -34.02
C GLU A 479 -1.16 -13.14 -33.08
N ALA A 480 -2.38 -13.25 -33.58
CA ALA A 480 -3.54 -13.74 -32.82
C ALA A 480 -3.38 -15.22 -32.47
N THR A 481 -2.46 -15.51 -31.55
CA THR A 481 -2.30 -16.86 -30.99
C THR A 481 -3.13 -16.95 -29.74
N THR A 482 -4.05 -17.90 -29.73
CA THR A 482 -4.90 -18.29 -28.57
C THR A 482 -4.10 -19.00 -27.48
N ASP A 483 -2.78 -18.89 -27.47
CA ASP A 483 -1.94 -19.58 -26.51
C ASP A 483 -2.12 -18.97 -25.11
N ALA A 484 -2.69 -19.76 -24.22
CA ALA A 484 -2.94 -19.47 -22.81
C ALA A 484 -1.63 -19.42 -21.99
N VAL A 485 -0.70 -18.53 -22.36
CA VAL A 485 0.56 -18.34 -21.66
C VAL A 485 0.63 -16.92 -21.12
N PRO A 486 1.24 -16.69 -19.95
CA PRO A 486 1.51 -15.33 -19.48
C PRO A 486 2.26 -14.53 -20.54
N ALA A 487 1.81 -13.30 -20.80
CA ALA A 487 2.45 -12.46 -21.81
C ALA A 487 2.33 -10.98 -21.46
N PHE A 488 3.33 -10.22 -21.90
CA PHE A 488 3.22 -8.77 -21.99
C PHE A 488 2.45 -8.38 -23.26
N HIS A 489 1.65 -7.34 -23.16
CA HIS A 489 0.94 -6.71 -24.26
C HIS A 489 1.23 -5.21 -24.25
N ARG A 490 1.42 -4.60 -25.42
CA ARG A 490 1.77 -3.20 -25.55
C ARG A 490 0.98 -2.53 -26.66
N GLY A 491 0.55 -1.30 -26.38
CA GLY A 491 -0.10 -0.42 -27.34
C GLY A 491 0.19 1.04 -27.06
N THR A 492 -0.26 1.92 -27.95
CA THR A 492 -0.09 3.37 -27.81
C THR A 492 -1.42 4.08 -27.98
N PHE A 493 -1.52 5.27 -27.39
CA PHE A 493 -2.70 6.16 -27.50
C PHE A 493 -2.27 7.63 -27.48
N GLU A 494 -3.07 8.49 -28.08
CA GLU A 494 -2.80 9.91 -28.16
C GLU A 494 -3.55 10.69 -27.08
N VAL A 495 -2.88 11.69 -26.51
CA VAL A 495 -3.44 12.62 -25.53
C VAL A 495 -3.13 14.04 -25.95
N ASP A 496 -4.17 14.87 -26.14
CA ASP A 496 -3.98 16.29 -26.45
C ASP A 496 -3.57 17.09 -25.21
N THR A 497 -4.33 16.94 -24.14
CA THR A 497 -4.10 17.60 -22.86
C THR A 497 -4.17 16.57 -21.72
N PRO A 498 -3.08 16.35 -20.99
CA PRO A 498 -3.07 15.42 -19.84
C PRO A 498 -4.14 15.76 -18.81
N ALA A 499 -4.94 14.77 -18.47
CA ALA A 499 -5.94 14.84 -17.40
C ALA A 499 -6.06 13.46 -16.74
N ASP A 500 -6.55 13.42 -15.52
CA ASP A 500 -6.79 12.16 -14.81
C ASP A 500 -7.74 11.24 -15.62
N THR A 501 -7.48 9.94 -15.54
CA THR A 501 -8.34 8.93 -16.19
C THR A 501 -8.25 7.61 -15.43
N PHE A 502 -9.04 6.62 -15.84
CA PHE A 502 -9.05 5.28 -15.28
C PHE A 502 -8.91 4.26 -16.41
N LEU A 503 -8.04 3.29 -16.21
CA LEU A 503 -7.81 2.19 -17.16
C LEU A 503 -8.79 1.05 -16.86
N ALA A 504 -9.73 0.80 -17.75
CA ALA A 504 -10.63 -0.35 -17.75
C ALA A 504 -10.08 -1.46 -18.63
N LEU A 505 -10.19 -2.70 -18.19
CA LEU A 505 -9.61 -3.88 -18.83
C LEU A 505 -10.65 -4.98 -19.10
N PRO A 506 -11.68 -4.70 -19.94
CA PRO A 506 -12.71 -5.69 -20.26
C PRO A 506 -12.12 -6.88 -21.02
N GLY A 507 -12.37 -8.11 -20.52
CA GLY A 507 -11.85 -9.34 -21.13
C GLY A 507 -10.43 -9.73 -20.71
N TRP A 508 -9.75 -8.94 -19.89
CA TRP A 508 -8.49 -9.26 -19.24
C TRP A 508 -8.76 -9.94 -17.89
N THR A 509 -7.82 -10.76 -17.44
CA THR A 509 -8.05 -11.61 -16.25
C THR A 509 -7.29 -11.10 -15.04
N LYS A 510 -5.96 -11.14 -15.06
CA LYS A 510 -5.12 -10.76 -13.91
C LYS A 510 -3.71 -10.43 -14.35
N GLY A 511 -3.17 -9.34 -13.82
CA GLY A 511 -1.81 -8.98 -14.12
C GLY A 511 -1.40 -7.62 -13.54
N GLN A 512 -0.52 -6.95 -14.28
CA GLN A 512 0.05 -5.65 -13.92
C GLN A 512 -0.09 -4.68 -15.09
N ALA A 513 -0.19 -3.38 -14.82
CA ALA A 513 -0.34 -2.36 -15.84
C ALA A 513 0.66 -1.20 -15.67
N TRP A 514 1.18 -0.70 -16.78
CA TRP A 514 2.09 0.46 -16.81
C TRP A 514 1.63 1.45 -17.88
N VAL A 515 1.75 2.73 -17.57
CA VAL A 515 1.58 3.82 -18.53
C VAL A 515 2.86 4.63 -18.56
N ASN A 516 3.47 4.79 -19.74
CA ASN A 516 4.75 5.49 -19.92
C ASN A 516 5.87 4.99 -18.97
N GLY A 517 5.89 3.68 -18.68
CA GLY A 517 6.81 3.05 -17.73
C GLY A 517 6.42 3.23 -16.25
N PHE A 518 5.41 4.03 -15.94
CA PHE A 518 4.90 4.17 -14.58
C PHE A 518 3.99 3.00 -14.22
N HIS A 519 4.35 2.25 -13.16
CA HIS A 519 3.62 1.06 -12.72
C HIS A 519 2.35 1.46 -11.96
N LEU A 520 1.18 1.30 -12.60
CA LEU A 520 -0.11 1.61 -12.00
C LEU A 520 -0.48 0.64 -10.87
N GLY A 521 -0.08 -0.63 -10.99
CA GLY A 521 -0.36 -1.68 -10.03
C GLY A 521 -1.05 -2.90 -10.65
N ARG A 522 -1.58 -3.74 -9.78
CA ARG A 522 -2.25 -4.99 -10.10
C ARG A 522 -3.69 -4.76 -10.55
N TYR A 523 -4.12 -5.47 -11.59
CA TYR A 523 -5.52 -5.66 -11.93
C TYR A 523 -5.94 -7.12 -11.76
N TRP A 524 -7.19 -7.36 -11.45
CA TRP A 524 -7.78 -8.70 -11.37
C TRP A 524 -9.30 -8.61 -11.61
N ASN A 525 -9.83 -9.37 -12.59
CA ASN A 525 -11.26 -9.41 -12.88
C ASN A 525 -12.12 -10.05 -11.77
N ARG A 526 -11.47 -10.58 -10.73
CA ARG A 526 -12.12 -11.03 -9.50
C ARG A 526 -12.79 -9.88 -8.73
N GLY A 527 -12.35 -8.64 -8.97
CA GLY A 527 -12.85 -7.44 -8.28
C GLY A 527 -12.47 -7.38 -6.79
N PRO A 528 -13.03 -6.39 -6.07
CA PRO A 528 -14.06 -5.47 -6.51
C PRO A 528 -13.58 -4.43 -7.52
N GLN A 529 -12.34 -3.99 -7.45
CA GLN A 529 -11.77 -2.97 -8.34
C GLN A 529 -11.66 -3.47 -9.79
N HIS A 530 -12.33 -2.78 -10.73
CA HIS A 530 -12.32 -3.09 -12.17
C HIS A 530 -11.56 -2.07 -13.01
N THR A 531 -11.23 -0.89 -12.46
CA THR A 531 -10.44 0.15 -13.14
C THR A 531 -9.23 0.54 -12.33
N LEU A 532 -8.10 0.88 -13.00
CA LEU A 532 -6.90 1.41 -12.36
C LEU A 532 -6.80 2.91 -12.61
N TYR A 533 -6.52 3.67 -11.56
CA TYR A 533 -6.31 5.11 -11.67
C TYR A 533 -5.02 5.44 -12.42
N VAL A 534 -5.11 6.37 -13.38
CA VAL A 534 -4.00 6.92 -14.14
C VAL A 534 -3.88 8.42 -13.84
N PRO A 535 -2.92 8.85 -13.00
CA PRO A 535 -2.72 10.25 -12.67
C PRO A 535 -2.34 11.10 -13.88
N ALA A 536 -2.93 12.29 -14.01
CA ALA A 536 -2.62 13.23 -15.11
C ALA A 536 -1.10 13.46 -15.31
N PRO A 537 -0.26 13.60 -14.26
CA PRO A 537 1.18 13.82 -14.43
C PRO A 537 1.96 12.63 -15.02
N VAL A 538 1.38 11.44 -15.09
CA VAL A 538 1.97 10.28 -15.77
C VAL A 538 1.85 10.39 -17.28
N LEU A 539 0.83 11.13 -17.74
CA LEU A 539 0.54 11.35 -19.15
C LEU A 539 1.34 12.54 -19.71
N ARG A 540 1.55 12.51 -21.03
CA ARG A 540 2.19 13.60 -21.76
C ARG A 540 1.36 13.97 -22.99
N PRO A 541 1.43 15.20 -23.49
CA PRO A 541 0.85 15.55 -24.79
C PRO A 541 1.48 14.70 -25.91
N GLY A 542 0.66 14.22 -26.84
CA GLY A 542 1.07 13.32 -27.92
C GLY A 542 0.96 11.85 -27.52
N THR A 543 1.86 11.03 -28.04
CA THR A 543 1.84 9.58 -27.90
C THR A 543 2.23 9.12 -26.51
N ASN A 544 1.40 8.28 -25.92
CA ASN A 544 1.58 7.59 -24.63
C ASN A 544 1.59 6.08 -24.86
N GLU A 545 2.29 5.35 -24.01
CA GLU A 545 2.43 3.89 -24.07
C GLU A 545 1.66 3.24 -22.94
N LEU A 546 0.92 2.17 -23.26
CA LEU A 546 0.31 1.25 -22.30
C LEU A 546 0.97 -0.11 -22.42
N VAL A 547 1.42 -0.68 -21.30
CA VAL A 547 1.90 -2.05 -21.21
C VAL A 547 1.08 -2.79 -20.17
N LEU A 548 0.63 -4.01 -20.51
CA LEU A 548 -0.01 -4.95 -19.60
C LEU A 548 0.82 -6.23 -19.51
N LEU A 549 1.00 -6.77 -18.32
CA LEU A 549 1.35 -8.17 -18.12
C LEU A 549 0.06 -8.94 -17.83
N GLU A 550 -0.37 -9.81 -18.73
CA GLU A 550 -1.49 -10.73 -18.49
C GLU A 550 -0.97 -12.11 -18.09
N LEU A 551 -1.43 -12.62 -16.98
CA LEU A 551 -1.00 -13.91 -16.42
C LEU A 551 -1.80 -15.11 -16.98
N HIS A 552 -2.95 -14.87 -17.56
CA HIS A 552 -3.87 -15.89 -18.05
C HIS A 552 -4.13 -15.75 -19.55
N ALA A 553 -4.95 -16.64 -20.08
CA ALA A 553 -5.48 -16.50 -21.43
C ALA A 553 -6.42 -15.28 -21.49
N THR A 554 -6.25 -14.47 -22.51
CA THR A 554 -7.18 -13.38 -22.81
C THR A 554 -7.64 -13.45 -24.26
N THR A 555 -8.89 -13.08 -24.49
CA THR A 555 -9.42 -12.76 -25.83
C THR A 555 -9.40 -11.27 -26.08
N GLY A 556 -9.00 -10.48 -25.05
CA GLY A 556 -8.90 -9.03 -25.12
C GLY A 556 -7.69 -8.59 -25.95
N THR A 557 -7.90 -7.70 -26.89
CA THR A 557 -6.88 -7.01 -27.67
C THR A 557 -6.93 -5.51 -27.42
N ARG A 558 -7.83 -5.07 -26.55
CA ARG A 558 -8.09 -3.66 -26.25
C ARG A 558 -8.15 -3.41 -24.76
N ALA A 559 -7.72 -2.22 -24.38
CA ALA A 559 -7.99 -1.58 -23.11
C ALA A 559 -8.81 -0.30 -23.37
N GLN A 560 -9.39 0.26 -22.32
CA GLN A 560 -10.15 1.50 -22.45
C GLN A 560 -9.77 2.48 -21.34
N LEU A 561 -9.52 3.73 -21.70
CA LEU A 561 -9.44 4.83 -20.75
C LEU A 561 -10.84 5.41 -20.55
N THR A 562 -11.23 5.66 -19.30
CA THR A 562 -12.55 6.18 -18.94
C THR A 562 -12.44 7.31 -17.92
N GLY A 563 -13.40 8.22 -17.91
CA GLY A 563 -13.45 9.32 -16.94
C GLY A 563 -14.04 8.92 -15.57
N THR A 564 -14.56 7.71 -15.44
CA THR A 564 -15.27 7.25 -14.23
C THR A 564 -14.62 5.99 -13.68
N PRO A 565 -14.31 5.92 -12.37
CA PRO A 565 -13.85 4.69 -11.73
C PRO A 565 -14.97 3.64 -11.69
N ASP A 566 -14.56 2.37 -11.68
CA ASP A 566 -15.40 1.23 -11.32
C ASP A 566 -14.67 0.47 -10.21
N LEU A 567 -15.14 0.62 -8.98
CA LEU A 567 -14.63 -0.03 -7.78
C LEU A 567 -15.46 -1.27 -7.39
N GLY A 568 -16.44 -1.62 -8.24
CA GLY A 568 -17.25 -2.83 -8.10
C GLY A 568 -18.51 -2.66 -7.22
N PRO A 569 -19.14 -3.78 -6.85
CA PRO A 569 -20.36 -3.77 -6.08
C PRO A 569 -20.13 -3.28 -4.65
N GLU A 570 -20.92 -2.30 -4.24
CA GLU A 570 -20.84 -1.65 -2.94
C GLU A 570 -21.47 -2.51 -1.83
N ILE A 571 -20.93 -2.39 -0.62
CA ILE A 571 -21.49 -2.89 0.63
C ILE A 571 -21.30 -1.83 1.73
N ASP A 572 -22.37 -1.62 2.53
CA ASP A 572 -22.37 -0.73 3.70
C ASP A 572 -21.58 -1.31 4.89
#